data_2bc98f9761a9e358b86c74d38a8fba4a
#
_entry.id   2bc98f9761a9e358b86c74d38a8fba4a
#
_cell.length_a   1.000
_cell.length_b   1.000
_cell.length_c   1.000
_cell.angle_alpha   90.00
_cell.angle_beta   90.00
_cell.angle_gamma   90.00
#
_symmetry.space_group_name_H-M   'P 1'
#
loop_
_entity.id
_entity.type
_entity.pdbx_description
1 polymer ?
#
loop_
_entity_poly.entity_id
_entity_poly.type
_entity_poly.pdbx_seq_one_letter_code
_entity_poly.pdbx_strand_id
1 'polypeptide(L)'
;MSELNDYDGAGLGLIPASPPGFRSGFVGIIGRPNVGKSTLMNYLVGQKIAITSPVAQTTRNRLRGILTTPTAQLIFVDTPGIHKPHHQLGKVLVKNAQVAIQSVDVLLFVVDGSVAAGGGDRFIANLLTHCQTPIILGINKADQQQESKGAEEDAEADDQNLEVGEHEPKVEPTELISPSLLTPLSSSLSPHRFDRTYQELAASQAWEIAKFSALTGEGLEALQQQLIQHLEPGPYYYPPDLVTDQPERFIMGELIREQVLLLTREEVPHSTAIGIDRVEEEPTITRILATIYIERSSQKGILIGKGGEMLKAIGSAARQQIQKLVAGKVYLELFVKVQPKWRQSSARLAELGYRVEE
;
A
#
# COMPACT_ATOMS: atom_id res chain seq x y z
N MET A 1 48.11 -18.15 22.71
CA MET A 1 48.22 -17.03 21.79
C MET A 1 47.19 -17.25 20.72
N SER A 2 46.09 -16.53 20.84
CA SER A 2 44.88 -16.67 20.07
C SER A 2 44.87 -15.57 19.04
N GLU A 3 44.95 -15.92 17.79
CA GLU A 3 44.58 -15.02 16.69
C GLU A 3 43.08 -15.16 16.48
N LEU A 4 42.34 -14.15 16.95
CA LEU A 4 40.94 -13.97 16.66
C LEU A 4 40.80 -13.38 15.24
N ASN A 5 40.08 -14.12 14.42
CA ASN A 5 39.63 -13.73 13.10
C ASN A 5 38.97 -12.35 13.10
N ASP A 6 39.61 -11.39 12.45
CA ASP A 6 38.98 -10.22 11.91
C ASP A 6 38.12 -10.61 10.71
N TYR A 7 36.83 -10.87 10.95
CA TYR A 7 35.84 -10.83 9.90
C TYR A 7 35.46 -9.36 9.71
N ASP A 8 36.14 -8.68 8.81
CA ASP A 8 35.74 -7.41 8.25
C ASP A 8 34.41 -7.61 7.52
N GLY A 9 33.32 -7.36 8.22
CA GLY A 9 31.98 -7.21 7.67
C GLY A 9 31.86 -5.86 6.97
N ALA A 10 32.44 -5.73 5.79
CA ALA A 10 32.25 -4.59 4.92
C ALA A 10 30.77 -4.56 4.46
N GLY A 11 29.98 -3.61 4.98
CA GLY A 11 28.72 -3.25 4.37
C GLY A 11 27.48 -3.03 5.25
N LEU A 12 27.50 -3.34 6.53
CA LEU A 12 26.44 -2.91 7.44
C LEU A 12 26.87 -1.61 8.12
N GLY A 13 26.43 -0.47 7.59
CA GLY A 13 26.61 0.82 8.26
C GLY A 13 26.20 0.71 9.71
N LEU A 14 27.07 1.12 10.64
CA LEU A 14 26.80 1.11 12.08
C LEU A 14 25.50 1.92 12.30
N ILE A 15 24.46 1.28 12.85
CA ILE A 15 23.23 1.96 13.25
C ILE A 15 23.61 2.89 14.40
N PRO A 16 23.47 4.21 14.24
CA PRO A 16 23.85 5.17 15.28
C PRO A 16 22.93 5.06 16.49
N ALA A 17 23.36 5.59 17.63
CA ALA A 17 22.47 5.73 18.78
C ALA A 17 21.35 6.72 18.45
N SER A 18 20.11 6.39 18.83
CA SER A 18 18.95 7.25 18.63
C SER A 18 19.00 8.46 19.57
N PRO A 19 18.49 9.65 19.15
CA PRO A 19 18.34 10.80 20.02
C PRO A 19 17.43 10.53 21.21
N PRO A 20 17.59 11.25 22.33
CA PRO A 20 16.65 11.16 23.46
C PRO A 20 15.21 11.46 23.01
N GLY A 21 14.26 10.60 23.41
CA GLY A 21 12.85 10.72 23.02
C GLY A 21 12.52 10.28 21.60
N PHE A 22 13.47 9.70 20.87
CA PHE A 22 13.25 9.13 19.56
C PHE A 22 12.24 7.99 19.61
N ARG A 23 11.33 7.95 18.65
CA ARG A 23 10.29 6.90 18.55
C ARG A 23 10.51 6.05 17.32
N SER A 24 10.24 4.77 17.43
CA SER A 24 10.36 3.89 16.28
C SER A 24 9.38 2.74 16.35
N GLY A 25 8.88 2.29 15.19
CA GLY A 25 7.96 1.17 15.15
C GLY A 25 7.43 0.88 13.76
N PHE A 26 6.61 -0.17 13.69
CA PHE A 26 6.05 -0.71 12.47
C PHE A 26 4.63 -0.20 12.23
N VAL A 27 4.37 0.31 11.03
CA VAL A 27 3.08 0.82 10.58
C VAL A 27 2.53 -0.10 9.51
N GLY A 28 1.46 -0.85 9.80
CA GLY A 28 0.79 -1.69 8.83
C GLY A 28 -0.15 -0.88 7.93
N ILE A 29 0.06 -0.90 6.62
CA ILE A 29 -0.84 -0.23 5.66
C ILE A 29 -1.80 -1.27 5.10
N ILE A 30 -3.08 -1.13 5.36
CA ILE A 30 -4.14 -2.05 4.91
C ILE A 30 -5.24 -1.29 4.17
N GLY A 31 -6.00 -1.98 3.36
CA GLY A 31 -7.11 -1.40 2.59
C GLY A 31 -7.41 -2.20 1.34
N ARG A 32 -8.50 -1.83 0.66
CA ARG A 32 -8.88 -2.44 -0.62
C ARG A 32 -7.78 -2.25 -1.69
N PRO A 33 -7.79 -3.04 -2.77
CA PRO A 33 -7.01 -2.70 -3.95
C PRO A 33 -7.35 -1.29 -4.47
N ASN A 34 -6.36 -0.58 -4.99
CA ASN A 34 -6.46 0.72 -5.67
C ASN A 34 -6.89 1.92 -4.80
N VAL A 35 -6.91 1.80 -3.48
CA VAL A 35 -7.14 2.94 -2.57
C VAL A 35 -5.91 3.85 -2.41
N GLY A 36 -4.75 3.49 -3.01
CA GLY A 36 -3.55 4.31 -3.03
C GLY A 36 -2.48 3.94 -2.00
N LYS A 37 -2.49 2.74 -1.41
CA LYS A 37 -1.49 2.30 -0.40
C LYS A 37 -0.04 2.41 -0.89
N SER A 38 0.26 1.85 -2.05
CA SER A 38 1.62 1.90 -2.63
C SER A 38 2.03 3.31 -3.06
N THR A 39 1.08 4.16 -3.49
CA THR A 39 1.32 5.57 -3.78
C THR A 39 1.70 6.32 -2.50
N LEU A 40 0.94 6.09 -1.43
CA LEU A 40 1.21 6.64 -0.11
C LEU A 40 2.61 6.25 0.39
N MET A 41 2.95 4.96 0.32
CA MET A 41 4.27 4.49 0.75
C MET A 41 5.40 5.16 -0.04
N ASN A 42 5.31 5.21 -1.37
CA ASN A 42 6.31 5.87 -2.21
C ASN A 42 6.48 7.35 -1.87
N TYR A 43 5.37 8.04 -1.58
CA TYR A 43 5.42 9.45 -1.19
C TYR A 43 6.11 9.64 0.16
N LEU A 44 5.71 8.88 1.18
CA LEU A 44 6.26 8.97 2.53
C LEU A 44 7.75 8.65 2.59
N VAL A 45 8.19 7.65 1.83
CA VAL A 45 9.59 7.23 1.76
C VAL A 45 10.44 8.16 0.88
N GLY A 46 9.78 8.94 0.00
CA GLY A 46 10.45 9.85 -0.94
C GLY A 46 11.10 9.16 -2.14
N GLN A 47 10.89 7.86 -2.32
CA GLN A 47 11.42 7.07 -3.41
C GLN A 47 10.41 6.04 -3.90
N LYS A 48 10.46 5.71 -5.20
CA LYS A 48 9.61 4.68 -5.79
C LYS A 48 10.16 3.28 -5.48
N ILE A 49 9.70 2.69 -4.40
CA ILE A 49 10.01 1.34 -3.97
C ILE A 49 8.86 0.36 -4.25
N ALA A 50 7.62 0.84 -4.23
CA ALA A 50 6.42 0.07 -4.52
C ALA A 50 5.87 0.43 -5.91
N ILE A 51 5.39 -0.57 -6.64
CA ILE A 51 4.76 -0.32 -7.93
C ILE A 51 3.32 0.17 -7.77
N THR A 52 2.89 1.00 -8.72
CA THR A 52 1.54 1.58 -8.74
C THR A 52 0.84 1.22 -10.05
N SER A 53 -0.40 0.78 -9.98
CA SER A 53 -1.18 0.44 -11.17
C SER A 53 -2.68 0.55 -10.86
N PRO A 54 -3.52 0.90 -11.85
CA PRO A 54 -4.97 0.83 -11.72
C PRO A 54 -5.49 -0.63 -11.64
N VAL A 55 -4.64 -1.61 -11.94
CA VAL A 55 -5.01 -3.04 -11.88
C VAL A 55 -4.99 -3.52 -10.43
N ALA A 56 -6.01 -4.26 -10.02
CA ALA A 56 -6.08 -4.86 -8.69
C ALA A 56 -4.90 -5.83 -8.43
N GLN A 57 -4.50 -6.00 -7.16
CA GLN A 57 -3.38 -6.85 -6.74
C GLN A 57 -2.01 -6.38 -7.25
N THR A 58 -1.80 -5.07 -7.23
CA THR A 58 -0.51 -4.46 -7.58
C THR A 58 0.58 -4.97 -6.64
N THR A 59 0.39 -4.89 -5.33
CA THR A 59 1.31 -5.45 -4.32
C THR A 59 1.01 -6.94 -4.12
N ARG A 60 2.03 -7.79 -4.22
CA ARG A 60 1.93 -9.24 -4.01
C ARG A 60 2.81 -9.74 -2.88
N ASN A 61 3.91 -9.06 -2.60
CA ASN A 61 4.82 -9.37 -1.50
C ASN A 61 4.71 -8.28 -0.44
N ARG A 62 5.01 -8.64 0.78
CA ARG A 62 5.15 -7.69 1.88
C ARG A 62 6.35 -6.80 1.58
N LEU A 63 6.11 -5.52 1.41
CA LEU A 63 7.15 -4.53 1.15
C LEU A 63 7.32 -3.65 2.37
N ARG A 64 8.55 -3.41 2.80
CA ARG A 64 8.85 -2.45 3.84
C ARG A 64 9.42 -1.18 3.24
N GLY A 65 8.80 -0.06 3.62
CA GLY A 65 9.31 1.28 3.36
C GLY A 65 9.75 1.93 4.65
N ILE A 66 10.91 2.53 4.68
CA ILE A 66 11.52 3.10 5.88
C ILE A 66 11.55 4.61 5.73
N LEU A 67 10.89 5.31 6.64
CA LEU A 67 10.93 6.75 6.77
C LEU A 67 11.65 7.11 8.06
N THR A 68 12.81 7.75 7.93
CA THR A 68 13.54 8.29 9.07
C THR A 68 13.40 9.80 9.12
N THR A 69 12.96 10.30 10.26
CA THR A 69 12.87 11.74 10.59
C THR A 69 13.82 12.07 11.75
N PRO A 70 14.04 13.34 12.09
CA PRO A 70 14.85 13.69 13.26
C PRO A 70 14.35 13.14 14.60
N THR A 71 13.05 12.81 14.70
CA THR A 71 12.37 12.41 15.95
C THR A 71 11.84 10.99 15.93
N ALA A 72 11.76 10.34 14.75
CA ALA A 72 11.18 9.01 14.64
C ALA A 72 11.68 8.22 13.43
N GLN A 73 11.55 6.88 13.50
CA GLN A 73 11.69 5.98 12.36
C GLN A 73 10.41 5.15 12.23
N LEU A 74 9.69 5.32 11.11
CA LEU A 74 8.49 4.58 10.79
C LEU A 74 8.83 3.51 9.75
N ILE A 75 8.53 2.26 10.05
CA ILE A 75 8.71 1.14 9.14
C ILE A 75 7.33 0.77 8.58
N PHE A 76 7.00 1.28 7.41
CA PHE A 76 5.76 0.97 6.73
C PHE A 76 5.79 -0.44 6.16
N VAL A 77 4.75 -1.20 6.45
CA VAL A 77 4.56 -2.55 5.92
C VAL A 77 3.37 -2.50 4.96
N ASP A 78 3.64 -2.45 3.63
CA ASP A 78 2.57 -2.53 2.63
C ASP A 78 2.06 -3.96 2.54
N THR A 79 0.76 -4.11 2.67
CA THR A 79 0.12 -5.41 2.55
C THR A 79 -0.62 -5.53 1.23
N PRO A 80 -0.67 -6.73 0.63
CA PRO A 80 -1.54 -6.98 -0.50
C PRO A 80 -2.98 -6.56 -0.17
N GLY A 81 -3.66 -5.89 -1.12
CA GLY A 81 -5.05 -5.48 -0.93
C GLY A 81 -5.94 -6.64 -0.52
N ILE A 82 -6.64 -6.51 0.61
CA ILE A 82 -7.47 -7.57 1.18
C ILE A 82 -8.76 -7.71 0.36
N HIS A 83 -8.99 -8.90 -0.18
CA HIS A 83 -10.20 -9.29 -0.90
C HIS A 83 -10.43 -10.80 -0.76
N LYS A 84 -11.62 -11.29 -1.11
CA LYS A 84 -11.92 -12.74 -1.07
C LYS A 84 -10.98 -13.50 -2.04
N PRO A 85 -10.21 -14.50 -1.56
CA PRO A 85 -9.23 -15.20 -2.39
C PRO A 85 -9.92 -16.22 -3.32
N HIS A 86 -9.58 -16.20 -4.61
CA HIS A 86 -10.07 -17.16 -5.61
C HIS A 86 -9.04 -18.23 -5.99
N HIS A 87 -7.74 -18.01 -5.69
CA HIS A 87 -6.62 -18.89 -6.06
C HIS A 87 -5.66 -19.09 -4.88
N GLN A 88 -4.74 -20.06 -5.00
CA GLN A 88 -3.73 -20.33 -3.96
C GLN A 88 -2.88 -19.08 -3.68
N LEU A 89 -2.46 -18.37 -4.71
CA LEU A 89 -1.78 -17.06 -4.55
C LEU A 89 -2.62 -16.10 -3.69
N GLY A 90 -3.92 -15.95 -3.97
CA GLY A 90 -4.81 -15.10 -3.17
C GLY A 90 -4.86 -15.49 -1.69
N LYS A 91 -4.84 -16.80 -1.38
CA LYS A 91 -4.79 -17.29 0.02
C LYS A 91 -3.48 -16.88 0.72
N VAL A 92 -2.34 -16.99 0.02
CA VAL A 92 -1.03 -16.54 0.52
C VAL A 92 -1.08 -15.04 0.83
N LEU A 93 -1.61 -14.22 -0.09
CA LEU A 93 -1.70 -12.76 0.09
C LEU A 93 -2.56 -12.37 1.30
N VAL A 94 -3.73 -13.00 1.48
CA VAL A 94 -4.60 -12.74 2.63
C VAL A 94 -3.94 -13.18 3.94
N LYS A 95 -3.25 -14.33 3.96
CA LYS A 95 -2.54 -14.80 5.15
C LYS A 95 -1.39 -13.85 5.51
N ASN A 96 -0.60 -13.38 4.54
CA ASN A 96 0.46 -12.39 4.78
C ASN A 96 -0.09 -11.07 5.32
N ALA A 97 -1.27 -10.61 4.84
CA ALA A 97 -1.93 -9.45 5.39
C ALA A 97 -2.38 -9.66 6.85
N GLN A 98 -2.92 -10.83 7.20
CA GLN A 98 -3.29 -11.16 8.58
C GLN A 98 -2.08 -11.23 9.52
N VAL A 99 -0.96 -11.81 9.08
CA VAL A 99 0.30 -11.81 9.85
C VAL A 99 0.80 -10.38 10.04
N ALA A 100 0.77 -9.55 9.01
CA ALA A 100 1.17 -8.15 9.11
C ALA A 100 0.34 -7.37 10.13
N ILE A 101 -0.99 -7.56 10.17
CA ILE A 101 -1.89 -6.92 11.13
C ILE A 101 -1.49 -7.22 12.58
N GLN A 102 -1.02 -8.43 12.86
CA GLN A 102 -0.67 -8.87 14.22
C GLN A 102 0.76 -8.48 14.65
N SER A 103 1.59 -8.00 13.73
CA SER A 103 3.02 -7.76 13.95
C SER A 103 3.43 -6.29 13.84
N VAL A 104 2.49 -5.36 13.97
CA VAL A 104 2.75 -3.92 13.84
C VAL A 104 2.27 -3.14 15.07
N ASP A 105 2.86 -1.97 15.29
CA ASP A 105 2.57 -1.12 16.44
C ASP A 105 1.35 -0.23 16.21
N VAL A 106 1.08 0.14 14.95
CA VAL A 106 -0.10 0.89 14.54
C VAL A 106 -0.58 0.44 13.15
N LEU A 107 -1.88 0.46 12.92
CA LEU A 107 -2.51 0.14 11.64
C LEU A 107 -3.05 1.40 10.99
N LEU A 108 -2.67 1.62 9.73
CA LEU A 108 -3.26 2.63 8.87
C LEU A 108 -4.23 1.95 7.88
N PHE A 109 -5.52 2.06 8.16
CA PHE A 109 -6.58 1.56 7.26
C PHE A 109 -6.89 2.61 6.22
N VAL A 110 -6.36 2.44 5.00
CA VAL A 110 -6.51 3.38 3.89
C VAL A 110 -7.78 3.09 3.10
N VAL A 111 -8.60 4.11 2.91
CA VAL A 111 -9.84 4.06 2.12
C VAL A 111 -9.82 5.11 1.00
N ASP A 112 -10.69 4.93 0.02
CA ASP A 112 -10.83 5.83 -1.13
C ASP A 112 -11.91 6.88 -0.85
N GLY A 113 -11.52 8.08 -0.50
CA GLY A 113 -12.44 9.19 -0.16
C GLY A 113 -13.23 9.73 -1.35
N SER A 114 -12.87 9.37 -2.58
CA SER A 114 -13.61 9.78 -3.79
C SER A 114 -14.91 8.99 -4.01
N VAL A 115 -15.15 7.93 -3.21
CA VAL A 115 -16.35 7.09 -3.27
C VAL A 115 -16.85 6.78 -1.87
N ALA A 116 -18.15 6.47 -1.73
CA ALA A 116 -18.72 6.08 -0.44
C ALA A 116 -18.16 4.75 0.08
N ALA A 117 -18.16 4.59 1.41
CA ALA A 117 -17.73 3.35 2.07
C ALA A 117 -18.55 2.14 1.56
N GLY A 118 -17.88 1.24 0.86
CA GLY A 118 -18.48 0.07 0.21
C GLY A 118 -18.40 -1.21 1.04
N GLY A 119 -18.94 -2.30 0.48
CA GLY A 119 -18.91 -3.62 1.14
C GLY A 119 -17.49 -4.14 1.40
N GLY A 120 -16.51 -3.77 0.58
CA GLY A 120 -15.10 -4.13 0.79
C GLY A 120 -14.47 -3.41 1.99
N ASP A 121 -14.82 -2.13 2.20
CA ASP A 121 -14.34 -1.36 3.35
C ASP A 121 -14.95 -1.89 4.64
N ARG A 122 -16.25 -2.19 4.63
CA ARG A 122 -16.95 -2.81 5.76
C ARG A 122 -16.42 -4.20 6.09
N PHE A 123 -16.05 -4.98 5.08
CA PHE A 123 -15.43 -6.29 5.30
C PHE A 123 -14.10 -6.17 6.03
N ILE A 124 -13.24 -5.22 5.62
CA ILE A 124 -11.96 -4.97 6.29
C ILE A 124 -12.21 -4.41 7.70
N ALA A 125 -13.13 -3.46 7.86
CA ALA A 125 -13.49 -2.93 9.17
C ALA A 125 -13.93 -4.04 10.14
N ASN A 126 -14.78 -4.96 9.70
CA ASN A 126 -15.20 -6.11 10.51
C ASN A 126 -14.03 -7.05 10.87
N LEU A 127 -13.04 -7.22 9.98
CA LEU A 127 -11.83 -7.99 10.27
C LEU A 127 -11.02 -7.34 11.39
N LEU A 128 -11.06 -6.02 11.51
CA LEU A 128 -10.29 -5.23 12.47
C LEU A 128 -11.00 -5.01 13.80
N THR A 129 -12.29 -5.32 13.93
CA THR A 129 -13.10 -5.05 15.13
C THR A 129 -12.50 -5.64 16.41
N HIS A 130 -11.75 -6.73 16.33
CA HIS A 130 -11.11 -7.39 17.48
C HIS A 130 -9.60 -7.14 17.54
N CYS A 131 -9.07 -6.22 16.73
CA CYS A 131 -7.66 -5.86 16.77
C CYS A 131 -7.38 -4.99 17.99
N GLN A 132 -6.31 -5.32 18.74
CA GLN A 132 -5.86 -4.51 19.88
C GLN A 132 -4.90 -3.39 19.47
N THR A 133 -4.32 -3.49 18.28
CA THR A 133 -3.42 -2.49 17.72
C THR A 133 -4.17 -1.19 17.43
N PRO A 134 -3.64 -0.02 17.81
CA PRO A 134 -4.23 1.27 17.42
C PRO A 134 -4.48 1.38 15.93
N ILE A 135 -5.63 1.92 15.54
CA ILE A 135 -6.05 2.02 14.14
C ILE A 135 -6.35 3.47 13.79
N ILE A 136 -5.74 3.95 12.71
CA ILE A 136 -6.07 5.22 12.08
C ILE A 136 -6.78 4.93 10.76
N LEU A 137 -7.99 5.45 10.58
CA LEU A 137 -8.70 5.42 9.29
C LEU A 137 -8.18 6.54 8.41
N GLY A 138 -7.44 6.19 7.37
CA GLY A 138 -6.85 7.12 6.41
C GLY A 138 -7.74 7.34 5.19
N ILE A 139 -8.40 8.50 5.10
CA ILE A 139 -9.24 8.89 3.94
C ILE A 139 -8.34 9.51 2.88
N ASN A 140 -7.98 8.72 1.88
CA ASN A 140 -7.09 9.12 0.79
C ASN A 140 -7.87 9.71 -0.40
N LYS A 141 -7.13 10.30 -1.35
CA LYS A 141 -7.62 10.94 -2.59
C LYS A 141 -8.42 12.22 -2.31
N ALA A 142 -8.00 12.99 -1.32
CA ALA A 142 -8.60 14.28 -1.02
C ALA A 142 -8.59 15.24 -2.24
N ASP A 143 -7.62 15.07 -3.13
CA ASP A 143 -7.50 15.78 -4.41
C ASP A 143 -8.65 15.48 -5.41
N GLN A 144 -9.33 14.35 -5.27
CA GLN A 144 -10.41 13.91 -6.18
C GLN A 144 -11.80 14.07 -5.58
N GLN A 145 -11.90 14.49 -4.33
CA GLN A 145 -13.18 14.67 -3.65
C GLN A 145 -13.83 15.97 -4.11
N GLN A 146 -15.09 15.88 -4.54
CA GLN A 146 -15.88 17.07 -4.84
C GLN A 146 -16.35 17.69 -3.54
N GLU A 147 -16.23 19.02 -3.41
CA GLU A 147 -16.84 19.76 -2.30
C GLU A 147 -18.34 19.47 -2.25
N SER A 148 -18.87 19.23 -1.06
CA SER A 148 -20.33 19.13 -0.85
C SER A 148 -20.98 20.49 -1.05
N LYS A 149 -21.18 20.89 -2.31
CA LYS A 149 -22.08 22.01 -2.61
C LYS A 149 -23.51 21.53 -2.38
N GLY A 150 -24.12 22.01 -1.28
CA GLY A 150 -25.55 21.97 -1.08
C GLY A 150 -26.15 20.59 -0.78
N ALA A 151 -25.97 20.10 0.44
CA ALA A 151 -26.84 19.05 1.00
C ALA A 151 -28.23 19.60 1.39
N GLU A 152 -28.57 20.83 1.01
CA GLU A 152 -29.88 21.49 1.33
C GLU A 152 -30.86 21.49 0.16
N GLU A 153 -30.43 21.23 -1.09
CA GLU A 153 -31.35 21.28 -2.23
C GLU A 153 -31.98 19.93 -2.64
N ASP A 154 -31.49 18.80 -2.19
CA ASP A 154 -32.05 17.47 -2.55
C ASP A 154 -33.02 16.91 -1.49
N ALA A 155 -33.29 17.63 -0.38
CA ALA A 155 -34.26 17.24 0.64
C ALA A 155 -35.68 17.76 0.38
N GLU A 156 -35.87 18.65 -0.59
CA GLU A 156 -37.21 19.23 -0.88
C GLU A 156 -37.96 18.60 -2.08
N ALA A 157 -37.39 17.62 -2.76
CA ALA A 157 -37.98 17.06 -3.98
C ALA A 157 -38.79 15.76 -3.80
N ASP A 158 -38.86 15.15 -2.61
CA ASP A 158 -39.55 13.85 -2.41
C ASP A 158 -40.69 13.86 -1.37
N ASP A 159 -41.15 15.03 -0.96
CA ASP A 159 -42.27 15.14 0.00
C ASP A 159 -43.55 15.74 -0.60
N GLN A 160 -43.98 15.25 -1.75
CA GLN A 160 -45.36 15.42 -2.24
C GLN A 160 -45.95 14.07 -2.59
N ASN A 161 -46.43 13.34 -1.61
CA ASN A 161 -47.67 12.52 -1.57
C ASN A 161 -47.61 11.52 -0.43
N LEU A 162 -48.32 11.85 0.66
CA LEU A 162 -49.19 10.93 1.41
C LEU A 162 -49.71 11.66 2.66
N GLU A 163 -50.91 12.21 2.51
CA GLU A 163 -51.78 12.52 3.65
C GLU A 163 -52.24 11.23 4.33
N VAL A 164 -52.36 11.29 5.63
CA VAL A 164 -53.41 10.84 6.53
C VAL A 164 -52.89 10.28 7.87
N GLY A 165 -53.26 10.90 8.99
CA GLY A 165 -53.47 10.20 10.25
C GLY A 165 -52.71 10.73 11.47
N GLU A 166 -53.38 11.65 12.18
CA GLU A 166 -53.03 12.12 13.53
C GLU A 166 -52.94 10.99 14.56
N HIS A 167 -51.86 10.99 15.38
CA HIS A 167 -51.98 10.81 16.84
C HIS A 167 -50.64 11.09 17.51
N GLU A 168 -50.57 12.15 18.31
CA GLU A 168 -49.50 12.39 19.30
C GLU A 168 -49.63 11.47 20.52
N PRO A 169 -48.51 11.12 21.15
CA PRO A 169 -48.38 11.46 22.56
C PRO A 169 -47.05 12.17 22.89
N LYS A 170 -47.19 13.22 23.69
CA LYS A 170 -46.15 13.99 24.36
C LYS A 170 -45.29 13.08 25.26
N VAL A 171 -43.98 13.20 25.14
CA VAL A 171 -43.03 12.79 26.17
C VAL A 171 -42.00 13.91 26.37
N GLU A 172 -41.86 14.33 27.63
CA GLU A 172 -40.96 15.40 28.06
C GLU A 172 -39.47 15.03 27.92
N PRO A 173 -38.55 16.03 27.84
CA PRO A 173 -37.15 15.81 27.48
C PRO A 173 -36.32 15.38 28.68
N THR A 174 -35.68 14.24 28.58
CA THR A 174 -34.59 13.83 29.48
C THR A 174 -33.28 14.45 29.01
N GLU A 175 -32.57 15.05 29.92
CA GLU A 175 -31.34 15.81 29.75
C GLU A 175 -30.29 15.07 28.93
N LEU A 176 -29.83 15.73 27.85
CA LEU A 176 -28.71 15.34 27.03
C LEU A 176 -27.39 15.58 27.76
N ILE A 177 -26.72 14.50 28.09
CA ILE A 177 -25.29 14.52 28.47
C ILE A 177 -24.50 14.98 27.24
N SER A 178 -23.87 16.14 27.36
CA SER A 178 -23.02 16.73 26.32
C SER A 178 -21.81 15.82 25.99
N PRO A 179 -21.58 15.50 24.72
CA PRO A 179 -20.33 14.87 24.30
C PRO A 179 -19.27 15.95 24.05
N SER A 180 -18.70 16.49 25.11
CA SER A 180 -17.53 17.34 25.02
C SER A 180 -16.33 16.53 25.48
N LEU A 181 -15.60 15.92 24.52
CA LEU A 181 -14.19 15.56 24.60
C LEU A 181 -13.75 14.73 23.37
N LEU A 182 -14.03 15.26 22.17
CA LEU A 182 -13.28 14.90 20.98
C LEU A 182 -12.94 16.23 20.29
N THR A 183 -11.80 16.79 20.65
CA THR A 183 -11.20 17.87 19.86
C THR A 183 -10.78 17.29 18.53
N PRO A 184 -11.40 17.66 17.40
CA PRO A 184 -10.85 17.29 16.11
C PRO A 184 -9.56 18.04 15.94
N LEU A 185 -8.43 17.30 15.78
CA LEU A 185 -7.23 17.85 15.16
C LEU A 185 -7.66 18.41 13.81
N SER A 186 -7.67 19.73 13.70
CA SER A 186 -8.07 20.49 12.54
C SER A 186 -7.23 20.10 11.33
N SER A 187 -7.71 19.15 10.52
CA SER A 187 -7.20 19.05 9.16
C SER A 187 -7.72 20.27 8.40
N SER A 188 -6.83 21.04 7.79
CA SER A 188 -7.15 22.20 6.94
C SER A 188 -7.96 21.84 5.68
N LEU A 189 -8.28 20.57 5.49
CA LEU A 189 -9.01 20.03 4.36
C LEU A 189 -10.51 20.21 4.52
N SER A 190 -11.15 20.81 3.51
CA SER A 190 -12.61 20.99 3.47
C SER A 190 -13.37 19.66 3.55
N PRO A 191 -14.57 19.62 4.16
CA PRO A 191 -15.41 18.43 4.18
C PRO A 191 -15.87 18.07 2.77
N HIS A 192 -15.96 16.76 2.46
CA HIS A 192 -16.35 16.25 1.17
C HIS A 192 -17.57 15.33 1.27
N ARG A 193 -18.25 15.11 0.13
CA ARG A 193 -19.52 14.37 0.02
C ARG A 193 -19.51 13.01 0.75
N PHE A 194 -18.40 12.27 0.74
CA PHE A 194 -18.35 10.93 1.31
C PHE A 194 -17.67 10.84 2.67
N ASP A 195 -17.18 11.93 3.22
CA ASP A 195 -16.51 11.94 4.54
C ASP A 195 -17.43 11.37 5.63
N ARG A 196 -18.72 11.70 5.59
CA ARG A 196 -19.71 11.23 6.56
C ARG A 196 -19.77 9.71 6.64
N THR A 197 -19.72 9.00 5.51
CA THR A 197 -19.79 7.53 5.49
C THR A 197 -18.57 6.88 6.15
N TYR A 198 -17.39 7.52 6.07
CA TYR A 198 -16.18 7.07 6.71
C TYR A 198 -16.09 7.52 8.17
N GLN A 199 -16.63 8.70 8.52
CA GLN A 199 -16.77 9.14 9.90
C GLN A 199 -17.70 8.22 10.69
N GLU A 200 -18.82 7.81 10.13
CA GLU A 200 -19.74 6.83 10.72
C GLU A 200 -19.04 5.47 10.93
N LEU A 201 -18.24 5.01 9.94
CA LEU A 201 -17.45 3.78 10.04
C LEU A 201 -16.42 3.86 11.17
N ALA A 202 -15.67 4.95 11.28
CA ALA A 202 -14.66 5.17 12.31
C ALA A 202 -15.30 5.33 13.69
N ALA A 203 -16.38 6.10 13.82
CA ALA A 203 -17.09 6.36 15.08
C ALA A 203 -17.61 5.05 15.69
N SER A 204 -18.12 4.11 14.88
CA SER A 204 -18.59 2.80 15.34
C SER A 204 -17.50 1.94 15.98
N GLN A 205 -16.22 2.26 15.74
CA GLN A 205 -15.04 1.52 16.19
C GLN A 205 -14.12 2.37 17.08
N ALA A 206 -14.45 3.64 17.34
CA ALA A 206 -13.62 4.62 18.05
C ALA A 206 -12.22 4.80 17.42
N TRP A 207 -12.12 4.75 16.09
CA TRP A 207 -10.86 4.96 15.37
C TRP A 207 -10.59 6.45 15.12
N GLU A 208 -9.32 6.82 15.17
CA GLU A 208 -8.88 8.13 14.71
C GLU A 208 -9.02 8.24 13.18
N ILE A 209 -9.18 9.47 12.69
CA ILE A 209 -9.31 9.75 11.25
C ILE A 209 -8.17 10.68 10.82
N ALA A 210 -7.54 10.32 9.70
CA ALA A 210 -6.64 11.19 8.96
C ALA A 210 -7.15 11.35 7.52
N LYS A 211 -7.15 12.58 6.99
CA LYS A 211 -7.53 12.86 5.62
C LYS A 211 -6.33 13.40 4.85
N PHE A 212 -6.08 12.85 3.66
CA PHE A 212 -4.88 13.19 2.88
C PHE A 212 -5.04 12.85 1.39
N SER A 213 -4.11 13.37 0.59
CA SER A 213 -3.85 12.93 -0.77
C SER A 213 -2.45 12.32 -0.88
N ALA A 214 -2.38 11.02 -1.13
CA ALA A 214 -1.12 10.33 -1.40
C ALA A 214 -0.46 10.78 -2.73
N LEU A 215 -1.22 11.43 -3.62
CA LEU A 215 -0.72 11.94 -4.90
C LEU A 215 -0.07 13.31 -4.76
N THR A 216 -0.73 14.24 -4.06
CA THR A 216 -0.26 15.63 -3.91
C THR A 216 0.59 15.85 -2.66
N GLY A 217 0.46 14.99 -1.65
CA GLY A 217 1.13 15.11 -0.35
C GLY A 217 0.33 15.89 0.69
N GLU A 218 -0.82 16.45 0.31
CA GLU A 218 -1.67 17.21 1.21
C GLU A 218 -2.14 16.34 2.38
N GLY A 219 -2.05 16.85 3.62
CA GLY A 219 -2.43 16.15 4.84
C GLY A 219 -1.44 15.08 5.33
N LEU A 220 -0.37 14.76 4.59
CA LEU A 220 0.56 13.67 4.96
C LEU A 220 1.45 14.02 6.15
N GLU A 221 1.80 15.30 6.35
CA GLU A 221 2.55 15.72 7.55
C GLU A 221 1.73 15.49 8.82
N ALA A 222 0.45 15.84 8.82
CA ALA A 222 -0.45 15.57 9.94
C ALA A 222 -0.62 14.07 10.19
N LEU A 223 -0.76 13.25 9.13
CA LEU A 223 -0.79 11.80 9.23
C LEU A 223 0.50 11.24 9.86
N GLN A 224 1.67 11.73 9.45
CA GLN A 224 2.95 11.32 10.05
C GLN A 224 3.00 11.60 11.54
N GLN A 225 2.58 12.79 11.96
CA GLN A 225 2.55 13.16 13.39
C GLN A 225 1.59 12.26 14.18
N GLN A 226 0.40 11.96 13.67
CA GLN A 226 -0.52 11.01 14.30
C GLN A 226 0.11 9.62 14.44
N LEU A 227 0.73 9.09 13.38
CA LEU A 227 1.40 7.79 13.42
C LEU A 227 2.52 7.75 14.47
N ILE A 228 3.36 8.81 14.53
CA ILE A 228 4.46 8.91 15.51
C ILE A 228 3.94 8.92 16.95
N GLN A 229 2.78 9.51 17.23
CA GLN A 229 2.19 9.55 18.57
C GLN A 229 1.87 8.15 19.12
N HIS A 230 1.55 7.20 18.24
CA HIS A 230 1.26 5.80 18.60
C HIS A 230 2.51 4.92 18.73
N LEU A 231 3.69 5.41 18.33
CA LEU A 231 4.93 4.64 18.46
C LEU A 231 5.54 4.82 19.86
N GLU A 232 6.15 3.77 20.36
CA GLU A 232 6.90 3.80 21.61
C GLU A 232 8.30 4.43 21.42
N PRO A 233 8.91 4.96 22.50
CA PRO A 233 10.33 5.30 22.50
C PRO A 233 11.18 4.09 22.12
N GLY A 234 12.07 4.22 21.13
CA GLY A 234 12.84 3.09 20.62
C GLY A 234 14.10 3.53 19.86
N PRO A 235 14.99 2.56 19.56
CA PRO A 235 16.19 2.82 18.78
C PRO A 235 15.88 2.89 17.26
N TYR A 236 16.88 3.20 16.45
CA TYR A 236 16.81 2.89 15.01
C TYR A 236 16.72 1.38 14.80
N TYR A 237 15.76 0.92 14.01
CA TYR A 237 15.69 -0.46 13.52
C TYR A 237 16.54 -0.67 12.28
N TYR A 238 16.72 0.40 11.50
CA TYR A 238 17.47 0.40 10.24
C TYR A 238 18.42 1.60 10.18
N PRO A 239 19.49 1.54 9.37
CA PRO A 239 20.30 2.71 9.08
C PRO A 239 19.42 3.89 8.62
N PRO A 240 19.70 5.14 9.08
CA PRO A 240 18.82 6.29 8.83
C PRO A 240 18.63 6.65 7.35
N ASP A 241 19.57 6.31 6.49
CA ASP A 241 19.58 6.55 5.05
C ASP A 241 18.89 5.43 4.25
N LEU A 242 18.55 4.32 4.91
CA LEU A 242 17.89 3.20 4.24
C LEU A 242 16.39 3.48 4.05
N VAL A 243 15.92 3.38 2.82
CA VAL A 243 14.51 3.60 2.44
C VAL A 243 13.69 2.31 2.31
N THR A 244 14.34 1.16 2.20
CA THR A 244 13.72 -0.17 2.14
C THR A 244 14.75 -1.26 2.42
N ASP A 245 14.30 -2.37 3.00
CA ASP A 245 15.11 -3.58 3.21
C ASP A 245 15.05 -4.57 2.03
N GLN A 246 14.31 -4.21 0.97
CA GLN A 246 14.20 -5.09 -0.19
C GLN A 246 15.44 -5.02 -1.07
N PRO A 247 15.95 -6.17 -1.54
CA PRO A 247 17.04 -6.18 -2.49
C PRO A 247 16.68 -5.41 -3.77
N GLU A 248 17.62 -4.66 -4.34
CA GLU A 248 17.40 -3.90 -5.58
C GLU A 248 16.86 -4.76 -6.71
N ARG A 249 17.36 -6.00 -6.84
CA ARG A 249 16.86 -6.96 -7.82
C ARG A 249 15.35 -7.24 -7.69
N PHE A 250 14.80 -7.21 -6.46
CA PHE A 250 13.37 -7.36 -6.24
C PHE A 250 12.62 -6.13 -6.79
N ILE A 251 13.09 -4.92 -6.48
CA ILE A 251 12.50 -3.68 -6.96
C ILE A 251 12.57 -3.61 -8.50
N MET A 252 13.69 -4.01 -9.12
CA MET A 252 13.83 -4.10 -10.57
C MET A 252 12.78 -5.03 -11.18
N GLY A 253 12.55 -6.20 -10.58
CA GLY A 253 11.52 -7.14 -11.01
C GLY A 253 10.12 -6.56 -10.92
N GLU A 254 9.81 -5.86 -9.83
CA GLU A 254 8.52 -5.19 -9.64
C GLU A 254 8.32 -4.05 -10.65
N LEU A 255 9.33 -3.25 -10.98
CA LEU A 255 9.23 -2.21 -12.00
C LEU A 255 8.98 -2.78 -13.40
N ILE A 256 9.54 -3.95 -13.73
CA ILE A 256 9.20 -4.66 -14.97
C ILE A 256 7.73 -5.12 -14.93
N ARG A 257 7.29 -5.68 -13.79
CA ARG A 257 5.91 -6.13 -13.59
C ARG A 257 4.92 -4.97 -13.71
N GLU A 258 5.25 -3.80 -13.18
CA GLU A 258 4.43 -2.59 -13.34
C GLU A 258 4.16 -2.28 -14.81
N GLN A 259 5.18 -2.35 -15.67
CA GLN A 259 4.98 -2.06 -17.10
C GLN A 259 4.12 -3.12 -17.80
N VAL A 260 4.21 -4.37 -17.38
CA VAL A 260 3.26 -5.39 -17.85
C VAL A 260 1.83 -5.05 -17.41
N LEU A 261 1.62 -4.63 -16.14
CA LEU A 261 0.30 -4.24 -15.65
C LEU A 261 -0.29 -3.04 -16.38
N LEU A 262 0.55 -2.06 -16.76
CA LEU A 262 0.12 -0.84 -17.41
C LEU A 262 -0.16 -1.03 -18.91
N LEU A 263 0.61 -1.87 -19.59
CA LEU A 263 0.58 -2.03 -21.05
C LEU A 263 -0.26 -3.21 -21.53
N THR A 264 -0.68 -4.11 -20.60
CA THR A 264 -1.54 -5.25 -20.96
C THR A 264 -2.89 -5.16 -20.26
N ARG A 265 -3.86 -5.95 -20.72
CA ARG A 265 -5.25 -5.94 -20.24
C ARG A 265 -5.74 -7.35 -19.92
N GLU A 266 -6.96 -7.43 -19.42
CA GLU A 266 -7.68 -8.68 -19.11
C GLU A 266 -6.92 -9.55 -18.11
N GLU A 267 -6.66 -10.82 -18.38
CA GLU A 267 -6.01 -11.76 -17.45
C GLU A 267 -4.48 -11.80 -17.55
N VAL A 268 -3.83 -11.12 -18.52
CA VAL A 268 -2.36 -11.10 -18.62
C VAL A 268 -1.72 -10.47 -17.39
N PRO A 269 -2.18 -9.29 -16.91
CA PRO A 269 -1.68 -8.68 -15.67
C PRO A 269 -1.72 -9.62 -14.47
N HIS A 270 -2.80 -10.35 -14.32
CA HIS A 270 -3.04 -11.23 -13.15
C HIS A 270 -2.25 -12.54 -13.21
N SER A 271 -1.84 -12.98 -14.40
CA SER A 271 -1.16 -14.26 -14.65
C SER A 271 0.35 -14.14 -14.84
N THR A 272 0.91 -12.94 -14.65
CA THR A 272 2.33 -12.64 -14.88
C THR A 272 3.12 -12.62 -13.58
N ALA A 273 4.32 -13.22 -13.62
CA ALA A 273 5.37 -13.05 -12.60
C ALA A 273 6.69 -12.69 -13.28
N ILE A 274 7.59 -12.04 -12.55
CA ILE A 274 8.90 -11.66 -13.04
C ILE A 274 9.97 -12.38 -12.23
N GLY A 275 10.93 -12.99 -12.91
CA GLY A 275 12.16 -13.47 -12.30
C GLY A 275 13.34 -12.67 -12.84
N ILE A 276 14.18 -12.17 -11.96
CA ILE A 276 15.47 -11.58 -12.33
C ILE A 276 16.48 -12.72 -12.35
N ASP A 277 16.89 -13.09 -13.55
CA ASP A 277 17.81 -14.22 -13.76
C ASP A 277 19.25 -13.80 -13.44
N ARG A 278 19.65 -12.58 -13.84
CA ARG A 278 21.02 -12.09 -13.68
C ARG A 278 21.04 -10.55 -13.57
N VAL A 279 21.88 -10.03 -12.70
CA VAL A 279 22.29 -8.63 -12.64
C VAL A 279 23.81 -8.59 -12.64
N GLU A 280 24.39 -7.87 -13.59
CA GLU A 280 25.84 -7.62 -13.69
C GLU A 280 26.06 -6.11 -13.62
N GLU A 281 26.76 -5.70 -12.57
CA GLU A 281 27.12 -4.31 -12.36
C GLU A 281 28.54 -4.05 -12.84
N GLU A 282 28.66 -3.23 -13.86
CA GLU A 282 29.94 -2.69 -14.37
C GLU A 282 30.00 -1.18 -14.04
N PRO A 283 31.15 -0.56 -13.98
CA PRO A 283 31.29 0.85 -13.55
C PRO A 283 30.43 1.85 -14.33
N THR A 284 30.06 1.54 -15.57
CA THR A 284 29.30 2.45 -16.46
C THR A 284 27.95 1.92 -16.90
N ILE A 285 27.67 0.62 -16.66
CA ILE A 285 26.45 -0.03 -17.13
C ILE A 285 26.04 -1.19 -16.23
N THR A 286 24.76 -1.23 -15.89
CA THR A 286 24.14 -2.38 -15.21
C THR A 286 23.38 -3.21 -16.24
N ARG A 287 23.73 -4.48 -16.39
CA ARG A 287 23.07 -5.44 -17.29
C ARG A 287 22.11 -6.30 -16.52
N ILE A 288 20.86 -6.34 -16.98
CA ILE A 288 19.78 -7.07 -16.32
C ILE A 288 19.18 -8.06 -17.30
N LEU A 289 19.13 -9.32 -16.90
CA LEU A 289 18.43 -10.38 -17.61
C LEU A 289 17.22 -10.79 -16.78
N ALA A 290 16.02 -10.74 -17.38
CA ALA A 290 14.81 -11.07 -16.68
C ALA A 290 13.83 -11.90 -17.50
N THR A 291 13.12 -12.81 -16.86
CA THR A 291 12.10 -13.66 -17.47
C THR A 291 10.71 -13.26 -16.97
N ILE A 292 9.80 -13.00 -17.92
CA ILE A 292 8.38 -12.80 -17.70
C ILE A 292 7.70 -14.17 -17.78
N TYR A 293 7.20 -14.69 -16.65
CA TYR A 293 6.46 -15.94 -16.56
C TYR A 293 4.97 -15.70 -16.76
N ILE A 294 4.33 -16.55 -17.56
CA ILE A 294 2.89 -16.53 -17.87
C ILE A 294 2.32 -17.94 -17.86
N GLU A 295 0.99 -18.07 -17.77
CA GLU A 295 0.35 -19.39 -17.65
C GLU A 295 0.03 -20.07 -18.98
N ARG A 296 -0.23 -19.29 -20.07
CA ARG A 296 -0.75 -19.81 -21.33
C ARG A 296 0.04 -19.32 -22.54
N SER A 297 0.14 -20.14 -23.56
CA SER A 297 0.83 -19.75 -24.82
C SER A 297 0.16 -18.58 -25.53
N SER A 298 -1.18 -18.43 -25.43
CA SER A 298 -1.89 -17.27 -25.98
C SER A 298 -1.42 -15.97 -25.36
N GLN A 299 -1.14 -15.93 -24.05
CA GLN A 299 -0.62 -14.78 -23.36
C GLN A 299 0.79 -14.40 -23.83
N LYS A 300 1.61 -15.40 -24.24
CA LYS A 300 2.95 -15.17 -24.81
C LYS A 300 2.88 -14.31 -26.08
N GLY A 301 1.92 -14.60 -26.95
CA GLY A 301 1.70 -13.82 -28.17
C GLY A 301 1.32 -12.36 -27.87
N ILE A 302 0.47 -12.14 -26.84
CA ILE A 302 0.06 -10.80 -26.39
C ILE A 302 1.25 -10.01 -25.84
N LEU A 303 2.08 -10.63 -24.98
CA LEU A 303 3.25 -9.98 -24.37
C LEU A 303 4.37 -9.69 -25.36
N ILE A 304 4.56 -10.53 -26.36
CA ILE A 304 5.55 -10.27 -27.42
C ILE A 304 5.01 -9.19 -28.36
N GLY A 305 3.74 -9.28 -28.76
CA GLY A 305 3.11 -8.41 -29.74
C GLY A 305 3.58 -8.68 -31.16
N LYS A 306 3.01 -7.95 -32.13
CA LYS A 306 3.38 -8.05 -33.53
C LYS A 306 4.84 -7.58 -33.73
N GLY A 307 5.70 -8.46 -34.24
CA GLY A 307 7.12 -8.13 -34.41
C GLY A 307 7.91 -7.80 -33.14
N GLY A 308 7.40 -8.14 -31.96
CA GLY A 308 8.08 -7.85 -30.69
C GLY A 308 7.79 -6.46 -30.09
N GLU A 309 6.87 -5.70 -30.68
CA GLU A 309 6.59 -4.30 -30.29
C GLU A 309 6.16 -4.15 -28.84
N MET A 310 5.29 -5.04 -28.32
CA MET A 310 4.81 -4.97 -26.94
C MET A 310 5.95 -5.25 -25.95
N LEU A 311 6.73 -6.29 -26.18
CA LEU A 311 7.88 -6.63 -25.31
C LEU A 311 8.92 -5.52 -25.31
N LYS A 312 9.17 -4.90 -26.46
CA LYS A 312 10.05 -3.73 -26.58
C LYS A 312 9.50 -2.52 -25.83
N ALA A 313 8.20 -2.26 -25.87
CA ALA A 313 7.57 -1.17 -25.13
C ALA A 313 7.71 -1.39 -23.61
N ILE A 314 7.39 -2.60 -23.13
CA ILE A 314 7.55 -3.01 -21.72
C ILE A 314 9.02 -2.81 -21.30
N GLY A 315 9.98 -3.35 -22.07
CA GLY A 315 11.40 -3.25 -21.75
C GLY A 315 11.91 -1.81 -21.73
N SER A 316 11.49 -0.98 -22.68
CA SER A 316 11.89 0.43 -22.74
C SER A 316 11.37 1.22 -21.54
N ALA A 317 10.10 1.05 -21.19
CA ALA A 317 9.48 1.73 -20.06
C ALA A 317 10.07 1.25 -18.72
N ALA A 318 10.24 -0.06 -18.54
CA ALA A 318 10.89 -0.64 -17.36
C ALA A 318 12.33 -0.15 -17.20
N ARG A 319 13.12 -0.14 -18.28
CA ARG A 319 14.48 0.37 -18.27
C ARG A 319 14.55 1.82 -17.78
N GLN A 320 13.64 2.69 -18.23
CA GLN A 320 13.59 4.08 -17.80
C GLN A 320 13.31 4.23 -16.29
N GLN A 321 12.49 3.34 -15.72
CA GLN A 321 12.24 3.35 -14.28
C GLN A 321 13.44 2.82 -13.49
N ILE A 322 14.03 1.71 -13.93
CA ILE A 322 15.21 1.11 -13.29
C ILE A 322 16.41 2.07 -13.35
N GLN A 323 16.56 2.83 -14.43
CA GLN A 323 17.62 3.83 -14.59
C GLN A 323 17.62 4.90 -13.48
N LYS A 324 16.50 5.12 -12.80
CA LYS A 324 16.39 6.07 -11.67
C LYS A 324 16.89 5.49 -10.35
N LEU A 325 17.07 4.17 -10.28
CA LEU A 325 17.49 3.45 -9.07
C LEU A 325 19.00 3.19 -9.04
N VAL A 326 19.62 3.01 -10.22
CA VAL A 326 21.01 2.59 -10.33
C VAL A 326 21.87 3.68 -10.95
N ALA A 327 23.13 3.72 -10.57
CA ALA A 327 24.11 4.58 -11.22
C ALA A 327 24.49 4.04 -12.61
N GLY A 328 24.84 4.93 -13.54
CA GLY A 328 25.25 4.55 -14.88
C GLY A 328 24.11 4.20 -15.84
N LYS A 329 24.40 3.52 -16.91
CA LYS A 329 23.43 3.10 -17.94
C LYS A 329 22.81 1.76 -17.58
N VAL A 330 21.55 1.54 -18.00
CA VAL A 330 20.88 0.24 -17.84
C VAL A 330 20.70 -0.42 -19.21
N TYR A 331 21.14 -1.67 -19.31
CA TYR A 331 20.79 -2.61 -20.37
C TYR A 331 19.82 -3.65 -19.81
N LEU A 332 18.63 -3.75 -20.39
CA LEU A 332 17.60 -4.69 -19.94
C LEU A 332 17.23 -5.64 -21.08
N GLU A 333 17.36 -6.93 -20.84
CA GLU A 333 16.93 -8.01 -21.73
C GLU A 333 15.79 -8.80 -21.11
N LEU A 334 14.70 -8.98 -21.87
CA LEU A 334 13.48 -9.63 -21.39
C LEU A 334 13.18 -10.90 -22.20
N PHE A 335 12.90 -11.99 -21.49
CA PHE A 335 12.39 -13.24 -22.04
C PHE A 335 10.95 -13.49 -21.58
N VAL A 336 10.17 -14.20 -22.41
CA VAL A 336 8.82 -14.63 -22.05
C VAL A 336 8.76 -16.16 -22.02
N LYS A 337 8.43 -16.71 -20.84
CA LYS A 337 8.36 -18.16 -20.61
C LYS A 337 6.96 -18.58 -20.15
N VAL A 338 6.42 -19.61 -20.81
CA VAL A 338 5.16 -20.22 -20.37
C VAL A 338 5.42 -21.19 -19.23
N GLN A 339 4.79 -20.95 -18.10
CA GLN A 339 4.84 -21.80 -16.90
C GLN A 339 3.40 -22.12 -16.47
N PRO A 340 2.82 -23.22 -16.95
CA PRO A 340 1.42 -23.54 -16.70
C PRO A 340 1.10 -23.66 -15.20
N LYS A 341 -0.05 -23.11 -14.79
CA LYS A 341 -0.60 -23.22 -13.43
C LYS A 341 0.35 -22.77 -12.31
N TRP A 342 1.31 -21.90 -12.58
CA TRP A 342 2.28 -21.47 -11.58
C TRP A 342 1.62 -20.86 -10.33
N ARG A 343 0.48 -20.15 -10.49
CA ARG A 343 -0.28 -19.55 -9.37
C ARG A 343 -0.97 -20.57 -8.45
N GLN A 344 -1.03 -21.84 -8.84
CA GLN A 344 -1.65 -22.92 -8.08
C GLN A 344 -0.61 -23.85 -7.44
N SER A 345 0.67 -23.72 -7.79
CA SER A 345 1.76 -24.56 -7.30
C SER A 345 2.55 -23.86 -6.21
N SER A 346 2.52 -24.36 -4.97
CA SER A 346 3.28 -23.81 -3.85
C SER A 346 4.78 -23.76 -4.11
N ALA A 347 5.34 -24.80 -4.78
CA ALA A 347 6.75 -24.85 -5.15
C ALA A 347 7.11 -23.71 -6.12
N ARG A 348 6.27 -23.47 -7.15
CA ARG A 348 6.51 -22.41 -8.13
C ARG A 348 6.30 -21.01 -7.53
N LEU A 349 5.32 -20.86 -6.64
CA LEU A 349 5.14 -19.63 -5.89
C LEU A 349 6.38 -19.32 -5.06
N ALA A 350 6.93 -20.30 -4.36
CA ALA A 350 8.17 -20.14 -3.58
C ALA A 350 9.39 -19.77 -4.43
N GLU A 351 9.57 -20.41 -5.61
CA GLU A 351 10.64 -20.10 -6.58
C GLU A 351 10.53 -18.66 -7.10
N LEU A 352 9.32 -18.15 -7.29
CA LEU A 352 9.05 -16.79 -7.77
C LEU A 352 8.99 -15.75 -6.63
N GLY A 353 9.37 -16.14 -5.40
CA GLY A 353 9.42 -15.23 -4.25
C GLY A 353 8.11 -15.02 -3.51
N TYR A 354 7.02 -15.72 -3.88
CA TYR A 354 5.73 -15.64 -3.19
C TYR A 354 5.63 -16.70 -2.09
N ARG A 355 6.10 -16.36 -0.89
CA ARG A 355 6.05 -17.26 0.28
C ARG A 355 5.10 -16.71 1.33
N VAL A 356 4.54 -17.61 2.18
CA VAL A 356 3.96 -17.20 3.45
C VAL A 356 5.12 -16.87 4.36
N GLU A 357 5.18 -15.65 4.87
CA GLU A 357 6.11 -15.26 5.91
C GLU A 357 5.60 -15.79 7.25
N GLU A 358 6.47 -16.40 8.02
CA GLU A 358 6.20 -16.92 9.37
C GLU A 358 6.38 -15.82 10.42
#